data_f404d9ac9c57c572be364b63b0378985
#
_entry.id   f404d9ac9c57c572be364b63b0378985
#
_cell.length_a   1.000
_cell.length_b   1.000
_cell.length_c   1.000
_cell.angle_alpha   90.00
_cell.angle_beta   90.00
_cell.angle_gamma   90.00
#
_symmetry.space_group_name_H-M   'P 1'
#
loop_
_entity.id
_entity.type
_entity.pdbx_description
1 polymer ?
#
loop_
_entity_poly.entity_id
_entity_poly.type
_entity_poly.pdbx_seq_one_letter_code
_entity_poly.pdbx_strand_id
1 'polypeptide(L)'
;TFAEITPSRDVEPGVDTEFTMYLRPQFASGDPGFDGIGLRSTSTAPVELLGLRVASERLLSFGTGQDLLEASNIESVDGGVDITLPEAERRSGRIYELRFRTQVFLSGTTFQALLSLASRPGVVQQASDGDAVDFVQSQTLVALSQLRPGRLLDALQIEPPVFTPNGDGINDNTIVGIDVFQVRGSNARIGVEVFDLTGARVRDLSQTAPSPSGRHQILWDGRDDGGRLVAPGIYVVRAAIDVDASTSAQRTGLIHVAY
;
A
#
# COMPACT_ATOMS: atom_id res chain seq x y z
N THR A 1 -2.21 -13.43 -21.34
CA THR A 1 -2.98 -13.04 -20.17
C THR A 1 -3.11 -11.53 -20.13
N PHE A 2 -4.32 -11.03 -19.97
CA PHE A 2 -4.63 -9.61 -19.88
C PHE A 2 -5.28 -9.28 -18.53
N ALA A 3 -5.06 -8.07 -18.06
CA ALA A 3 -5.71 -7.56 -16.88
C ALA A 3 -5.99 -6.05 -17.00
N GLU A 4 -7.04 -5.61 -16.31
CA GLU A 4 -7.43 -4.21 -16.20
C GLU A 4 -8.06 -3.94 -14.84
N ILE A 5 -8.02 -2.68 -14.40
CA ILE A 5 -8.65 -2.27 -13.15
C ILE A 5 -9.72 -1.20 -13.39
N THR A 6 -10.71 -1.18 -12.52
CA THR A 6 -11.68 -0.11 -12.44
C THR A 6 -11.89 0.28 -10.98
N PRO A 7 -11.79 1.56 -10.62
CA PRO A 7 -12.14 2.02 -9.28
C PRO A 7 -13.67 2.11 -9.13
N SER A 8 -14.17 1.89 -7.91
CA SER A 8 -15.59 2.01 -7.58
C SER A 8 -16.09 3.48 -7.57
N ARG A 9 -15.16 4.42 -7.48
CA ARG A 9 -15.38 5.88 -7.44
C ARG A 9 -14.12 6.62 -7.88
N ASP A 10 -14.20 7.93 -7.98
CA ASP A 10 -13.02 8.78 -8.19
C ASP A 10 -11.96 8.51 -7.13
N VAL A 11 -10.71 8.35 -7.57
CA VAL A 11 -9.58 8.04 -6.69
C VAL A 11 -9.08 9.34 -6.06
N GLU A 12 -9.23 9.44 -4.74
CA GLU A 12 -8.66 10.54 -3.96
C GLU A 12 -7.37 10.07 -3.27
N PRO A 13 -6.28 10.88 -3.30
CA PRO A 13 -5.03 10.51 -2.66
C PRO A 13 -5.17 10.28 -1.16
N GLY A 14 -4.67 9.14 -0.67
CA GLY A 14 -4.69 8.76 0.75
C GLY A 14 -6.04 8.30 1.28
N VAL A 15 -7.06 8.18 0.42
CA VAL A 15 -8.39 7.70 0.80
C VAL A 15 -8.55 6.26 0.35
N ASP A 16 -9.11 5.42 1.25
CA ASP A 16 -9.44 4.04 0.93
C ASP A 16 -10.37 3.98 -0.27
N THR A 17 -9.92 3.33 -1.32
CA THR A 17 -10.67 3.17 -2.56
C THR A 17 -10.76 1.69 -2.90
N GLU A 18 -11.96 1.27 -3.26
CA GLU A 18 -12.20 -0.09 -3.77
C GLU A 18 -11.94 -0.12 -5.26
N PHE A 19 -11.19 -1.12 -5.67
CA PHE A 19 -10.89 -1.43 -7.06
C PHE A 19 -11.41 -2.82 -7.40
N THR A 20 -11.80 -3.00 -8.65
CA THR A 20 -12.03 -4.31 -9.23
C THR A 20 -10.99 -4.55 -10.31
N MET A 21 -10.25 -5.64 -10.21
CA MET A 21 -9.36 -6.12 -11.25
C MET A 21 -10.02 -7.29 -11.95
N TYR A 22 -10.08 -7.21 -13.27
CA TYR A 22 -10.43 -8.36 -14.12
C TYR A 22 -9.16 -8.94 -14.71
N LEU A 23 -9.03 -10.27 -14.61
CA LEU A 23 -7.87 -11.01 -15.10
C LEU A 23 -8.36 -12.11 -16.03
N ARG A 24 -7.97 -12.03 -17.31
CA ARG A 24 -8.29 -13.01 -18.36
C ARG A 24 -7.05 -13.85 -18.67
N PRO A 25 -6.91 -15.04 -18.11
CA PRO A 25 -5.84 -15.95 -18.47
C PRO A 25 -5.97 -16.42 -19.93
N GLN A 26 -4.82 -16.60 -20.55
CA GLN A 26 -4.73 -17.21 -21.88
C GLN A 26 -3.75 -18.36 -21.81
N PHE A 27 -4.16 -19.52 -22.30
CA PHE A 27 -3.36 -20.74 -22.29
C PHE A 27 -3.00 -21.17 -23.72
N ALA A 28 -1.74 -21.53 -23.92
CA ALA A 28 -1.30 -22.22 -25.08
C ALA A 28 -1.55 -23.73 -24.94
N SER A 29 -1.49 -24.48 -26.06
CA SER A 29 -1.60 -25.93 -26.00
C SER A 29 -0.47 -26.54 -25.15
N GLY A 30 -0.84 -27.35 -24.15
CA GLY A 30 0.12 -27.94 -23.21
C GLY A 30 0.53 -27.05 -22.05
N ASP A 31 -0.08 -25.88 -21.90
CA ASP A 31 0.16 -25.02 -20.74
C ASP A 31 -0.30 -25.71 -19.44
N PRO A 32 0.55 -25.79 -18.41
CA PRO A 32 0.20 -26.44 -17.15
C PRO A 32 -0.85 -25.68 -16.32
N GLY A 33 -1.19 -24.44 -16.70
CA GLY A 33 -2.09 -23.58 -15.95
C GLY A 33 -1.39 -22.82 -14.82
N PHE A 34 -2.18 -22.29 -13.88
CA PHE A 34 -1.70 -21.57 -12.68
C PHE A 34 -2.58 -21.92 -11.48
N ASP A 35 -2.02 -21.83 -10.30
CA ASP A 35 -2.71 -21.96 -9.00
C ASP A 35 -2.42 -20.77 -8.08
N GLY A 36 -1.53 -19.86 -8.47
CA GLY A 36 -1.21 -18.65 -7.75
C GLY A 36 -1.57 -17.39 -8.53
N ILE A 37 -2.20 -16.42 -7.84
CA ILE A 37 -2.46 -15.07 -8.35
C ILE A 37 -1.81 -14.08 -7.38
N GLY A 38 -0.82 -13.32 -7.85
CA GLY A 38 -0.22 -12.21 -7.12
C GLY A 38 -0.79 -10.88 -7.60
N LEU A 39 -1.30 -10.06 -6.69
CA LEU A 39 -1.62 -8.67 -6.94
C LEU A 39 -0.54 -7.81 -6.29
N ARG A 40 0.09 -6.94 -7.05
CA ARG A 40 1.13 -6.01 -6.57
C ARG A 40 0.78 -4.59 -6.95
N SER A 41 1.15 -3.66 -6.09
CA SER A 41 1.04 -2.22 -6.32
C SER A 41 2.41 -1.56 -6.23
N THR A 42 2.63 -0.50 -6.98
CA THR A 42 3.79 0.39 -6.78
C THR A 42 3.63 1.31 -5.57
N SER A 43 2.46 1.29 -4.92
CA SER A 43 2.23 1.94 -3.63
C SER A 43 2.64 0.98 -2.50
N THR A 44 3.14 1.52 -1.39
CA THR A 44 3.43 0.77 -0.16
C THR A 44 2.19 0.57 0.72
N ALA A 45 1.03 1.09 0.31
CA ALA A 45 -0.22 0.90 1.04
C ALA A 45 -0.62 -0.58 1.07
N PRO A 46 -1.14 -1.07 2.20
CA PRO A 46 -1.70 -2.40 2.28
C PRO A 46 -2.82 -2.62 1.24
N VAL A 47 -2.91 -3.82 0.71
CA VAL A 47 -3.98 -4.27 -0.17
C VAL A 47 -4.84 -5.26 0.60
N GLU A 48 -6.10 -4.92 0.79
CA GLU A 48 -7.10 -5.80 1.41
C GLU A 48 -7.96 -6.45 0.32
N LEU A 49 -7.89 -7.77 0.17
CA LEU A 49 -8.75 -8.49 -0.76
C LEU A 49 -10.16 -8.63 -0.16
N LEU A 50 -11.16 -8.11 -0.87
CA LEU A 50 -12.58 -8.09 -0.45
C LEU A 50 -13.42 -9.17 -1.14
N GLY A 51 -12.96 -9.72 -2.25
CA GLY A 51 -13.68 -10.72 -3.01
C GLY A 51 -12.83 -11.33 -4.12
N LEU A 52 -13.08 -12.60 -4.39
CA LEU A 52 -12.48 -13.34 -5.48
C LEU A 52 -13.54 -14.18 -6.15
N ARG A 53 -13.89 -13.85 -7.39
CA ARG A 53 -14.86 -14.61 -8.17
C ARG A 53 -14.27 -15.07 -9.49
N VAL A 54 -14.81 -16.16 -10.02
CA VAL A 54 -14.43 -16.65 -11.35
C VAL A 54 -15.66 -17.10 -12.13
N ALA A 55 -15.78 -16.65 -13.37
CA ALA A 55 -16.85 -17.04 -14.29
C ALA A 55 -16.47 -16.75 -15.75
N SER A 56 -17.41 -17.02 -16.66
CA SER A 56 -17.38 -16.46 -18.01
C SER A 56 -17.69 -14.95 -17.95
N GLU A 57 -17.25 -14.21 -18.93
CA GLU A 57 -17.48 -12.76 -19.03
C GLU A 57 -18.96 -12.38 -18.88
N ARG A 58 -19.84 -13.12 -19.58
CA ARG A 58 -21.29 -12.89 -19.50
C ARG A 58 -21.83 -13.01 -18.08
N LEU A 59 -21.35 -13.96 -17.30
CA LEU A 59 -21.83 -14.10 -15.91
C LEU A 59 -21.30 -13.00 -15.02
N LEU A 60 -20.04 -12.59 -15.20
CA LEU A 60 -19.44 -11.48 -14.44
C LEU A 60 -20.15 -10.15 -14.74
N SER A 61 -20.58 -9.91 -15.99
CA SER A 61 -21.33 -8.69 -16.32
C SER A 61 -22.68 -8.58 -15.59
N PHE A 62 -23.23 -9.71 -15.10
CA PHE A 62 -24.41 -9.75 -14.23
C PHE A 62 -24.04 -9.82 -12.73
N GLY A 63 -22.78 -9.67 -12.38
CA GLY A 63 -22.31 -9.78 -11.00
C GLY A 63 -22.37 -11.20 -10.44
N THR A 64 -22.40 -12.23 -11.33
CA THR A 64 -22.55 -13.63 -10.95
C THR A 64 -21.25 -14.39 -11.24
N GLY A 65 -20.86 -15.29 -10.33
CA GLY A 65 -19.69 -16.13 -10.49
C GLY A 65 -19.51 -17.07 -9.32
N GLN A 66 -18.61 -18.02 -9.47
CA GLN A 66 -18.18 -18.90 -8.40
C GLN A 66 -17.30 -18.07 -7.44
N ASP A 67 -17.69 -17.96 -6.19
CA ASP A 67 -16.86 -17.36 -5.15
C ASP A 67 -15.75 -18.33 -4.75
N LEU A 68 -14.54 -17.81 -4.70
CA LEU A 68 -13.33 -18.55 -4.35
C LEU A 68 -12.62 -17.95 -3.11
N LEU A 69 -13.15 -16.89 -2.52
CA LEU A 69 -12.45 -16.16 -1.45
C LEU A 69 -12.14 -17.06 -0.25
N GLU A 70 -13.17 -17.74 0.27
CA GLU A 70 -13.00 -18.63 1.44
C GLU A 70 -12.27 -19.95 1.10
N ALA A 71 -12.31 -20.37 -0.16
CA ALA A 71 -11.66 -21.61 -0.60
C ALA A 71 -10.17 -21.42 -0.94
N SER A 72 -9.71 -20.17 -1.04
CA SER A 72 -8.34 -19.83 -1.39
C SER A 72 -7.53 -19.47 -0.15
N ASN A 73 -6.22 -19.73 -0.19
CA ASN A 73 -5.30 -19.18 0.82
C ASN A 73 -4.84 -17.79 0.39
N ILE A 74 -4.96 -16.81 1.30
CA ILE A 74 -4.65 -15.42 1.04
C ILE A 74 -3.56 -14.97 2.00
N GLU A 75 -2.46 -14.47 1.47
CA GLU A 75 -1.31 -13.97 2.21
C GLU A 75 -1.05 -12.51 1.84
N SER A 76 -1.07 -11.63 2.84
CA SER A 76 -0.70 -10.23 2.65
C SER A 76 0.81 -10.11 2.51
N VAL A 77 1.23 -9.37 1.49
CA VAL A 77 2.64 -9.06 1.24
C VAL A 77 2.81 -7.55 1.10
N ASP A 78 4.04 -7.08 1.12
CA ASP A 78 4.32 -5.65 1.00
C ASP A 78 3.79 -5.09 -0.34
N GLY A 79 2.90 -4.12 -0.26
CA GLY A 79 2.23 -3.52 -1.41
C GLY A 79 1.32 -4.46 -2.21
N GLY A 80 0.83 -5.56 -1.62
CA GLY A 80 0.02 -6.49 -2.37
C GLY A 80 -0.56 -7.67 -1.59
N VAL A 81 -1.01 -8.66 -2.34
CA VAL A 81 -1.56 -9.91 -1.81
C VAL A 81 -1.21 -11.09 -2.73
N ASP A 82 -0.88 -12.22 -2.14
CA ASP A 82 -0.75 -13.51 -2.81
C ASP A 82 -1.96 -14.39 -2.51
N ILE A 83 -2.51 -14.98 -3.55
CA ILE A 83 -3.71 -15.82 -3.52
C ILE A 83 -3.33 -17.19 -4.08
N THR A 84 -3.51 -18.24 -3.29
CA THR A 84 -3.36 -19.62 -3.76
C THR A 84 -4.75 -20.22 -3.96
N LEU A 85 -5.05 -20.57 -5.18
CA LEU A 85 -6.33 -21.18 -5.56
C LEU A 85 -6.43 -22.62 -5.03
N PRO A 86 -7.64 -23.14 -4.76
CA PRO A 86 -7.83 -24.51 -4.29
C PRO A 86 -7.41 -25.55 -5.34
N GLU A 87 -7.50 -25.20 -6.62
CA GLU A 87 -7.13 -26.05 -7.75
C GLU A 87 -6.46 -25.22 -8.85
N ALA A 88 -5.53 -25.84 -9.58
CA ALA A 88 -4.89 -25.19 -10.72
C ALA A 88 -5.90 -24.96 -11.86
N GLU A 89 -5.97 -23.73 -12.34
CA GLU A 89 -6.82 -23.36 -13.47
C GLU A 89 -6.13 -23.62 -14.80
N ARG A 90 -6.83 -24.29 -15.70
CA ARG A 90 -6.36 -24.65 -17.06
C ARG A 90 -7.41 -24.38 -18.12
N ARG A 91 -8.60 -23.91 -17.73
CA ARG A 91 -9.73 -23.70 -18.62
C ARG A 91 -9.68 -22.32 -19.24
N SER A 92 -9.68 -22.27 -20.57
CA SER A 92 -9.81 -21.01 -21.30
C SER A 92 -11.21 -20.40 -21.15
N GLY A 93 -11.30 -19.07 -21.28
CA GLY A 93 -12.57 -18.35 -21.24
C GLY A 93 -13.11 -18.08 -19.84
N ARG A 94 -12.37 -18.44 -18.79
CA ARG A 94 -12.67 -18.04 -17.42
C ARG A 94 -11.95 -16.72 -17.10
N ILE A 95 -12.64 -15.83 -16.42
CA ILE A 95 -12.12 -14.53 -16.00
C ILE A 95 -12.22 -14.46 -14.48
N TYR A 96 -11.18 -13.99 -13.84
CA TYR A 96 -11.13 -13.76 -12.42
C TYR A 96 -11.47 -12.30 -12.14
N GLU A 97 -12.37 -12.08 -11.19
CA GLU A 97 -12.70 -10.78 -10.65
C GLU A 97 -12.13 -10.70 -9.22
N LEU A 98 -11.17 -9.81 -9.02
CA LEU A 98 -10.56 -9.52 -7.72
C LEU A 98 -11.08 -8.16 -7.26
N ARG A 99 -11.86 -8.13 -6.20
CA ARG A 99 -12.23 -6.87 -5.53
C ARG A 99 -11.31 -6.64 -4.36
N PHE A 100 -10.70 -5.49 -4.31
CA PHE A 100 -9.74 -5.14 -3.27
C PHE A 100 -9.85 -3.67 -2.88
N ARG A 101 -9.36 -3.34 -1.69
CA ARG A 101 -9.28 -1.99 -1.15
C ARG A 101 -7.84 -1.62 -0.90
N THR A 102 -7.47 -0.41 -1.27
CA THR A 102 -6.14 0.15 -0.98
C THR A 102 -6.17 1.67 -1.07
N GLN A 103 -5.07 2.31 -0.67
CA GLN A 103 -4.87 3.76 -0.79
C GLN A 103 -3.87 4.07 -1.91
N VAL A 104 -4.14 5.12 -2.66
CA VAL A 104 -3.26 5.62 -3.71
C VAL A 104 -2.68 6.96 -3.26
N PHE A 105 -1.36 7.05 -3.12
CA PHE A 105 -0.67 8.26 -2.68
C PHE A 105 -0.03 9.03 -3.85
N LEU A 106 0.15 8.38 -4.98
CA LEU A 106 0.75 8.94 -6.18
C LEU A 106 -0.16 8.70 -7.39
N SER A 107 -0.49 9.73 -8.14
CA SER A 107 -1.20 9.56 -9.41
C SER A 107 -0.32 8.81 -10.41
N GLY A 108 -0.88 7.79 -11.03
CA GLY A 108 -0.14 6.85 -11.86
C GLY A 108 0.40 5.65 -11.06
N THR A 109 -0.16 5.35 -9.88
CA THR A 109 0.08 4.09 -9.19
C THR A 109 -0.29 2.93 -10.11
N THR A 110 0.67 2.03 -10.34
CA THR A 110 0.49 0.87 -11.21
C THR A 110 0.22 -0.36 -10.38
N PHE A 111 -0.74 -1.15 -10.83
CA PHE A 111 -0.99 -2.49 -10.32
C PHE A 111 -0.43 -3.53 -11.28
N GLN A 112 -0.11 -4.70 -10.78
CA GLN A 112 0.38 -5.83 -11.54
C GLN A 112 -0.37 -7.09 -11.10
N ALA A 113 -0.81 -7.89 -12.06
CA ALA A 113 -1.32 -9.23 -11.82
C ALA A 113 -0.26 -10.24 -12.26
N LEU A 114 0.08 -11.13 -11.36
CA LEU A 114 1.11 -12.15 -11.53
C LEU A 114 0.46 -13.54 -11.45
N LEU A 115 0.79 -14.43 -12.37
CA LEU A 115 0.35 -15.81 -12.33
C LEU A 115 1.53 -16.71 -12.04
N SER A 116 1.35 -17.66 -11.15
CA SER A 116 2.37 -18.64 -10.76
C SER A 116 1.78 -20.04 -10.66
N LEU A 117 2.65 -21.03 -10.60
CA LEU A 117 2.26 -22.43 -10.42
C LEU A 117 3.18 -23.07 -9.37
N ALA A 118 2.62 -23.59 -8.29
CA ALA A 118 3.37 -24.17 -7.18
C ALA A 118 4.33 -25.29 -7.60
N SER A 119 3.95 -26.07 -8.61
CA SER A 119 4.82 -27.12 -9.17
C SER A 119 6.00 -26.60 -10.01
N ARG A 120 6.06 -25.30 -10.28
CA ARG A 120 7.14 -24.62 -11.03
C ARG A 120 7.60 -23.37 -10.29
N PRO A 121 8.24 -23.49 -9.13
CA PRO A 121 8.66 -22.36 -8.34
C PRO A 121 9.64 -21.47 -9.13
N GLY A 122 9.49 -20.15 -8.98
CA GLY A 122 10.32 -19.15 -9.68
C GLY A 122 9.85 -18.80 -11.11
N VAL A 123 8.85 -19.49 -11.64
CA VAL A 123 8.22 -19.11 -12.93
C VAL A 123 6.98 -18.28 -12.64
N VAL A 124 7.03 -17.01 -13.00
CA VAL A 124 5.92 -16.06 -12.83
C VAL A 124 5.62 -15.42 -14.17
N GLN A 125 4.35 -15.40 -14.55
CA GLN A 125 3.85 -14.70 -15.72
C GLN A 125 3.13 -13.43 -15.29
N GLN A 126 3.59 -12.28 -15.76
CA GLN A 126 2.89 -11.01 -15.57
C GLN A 126 1.79 -10.87 -16.62
N ALA A 127 0.61 -10.39 -16.19
CA ALA A 127 -0.44 -9.99 -17.12
C ALA A 127 -0.08 -8.65 -17.78
N SER A 128 -0.44 -8.52 -19.04
CA SER A 128 -0.34 -7.25 -19.78
C SER A 128 -1.59 -6.41 -19.55
N ASP A 129 -1.44 -5.10 -19.58
CA ASP A 129 -2.56 -4.17 -19.64
C ASP A 129 -3.40 -4.48 -20.89
N GLY A 130 -4.72 -4.45 -20.74
CA GLY A 130 -5.60 -4.64 -21.89
C GLY A 130 -6.97 -5.17 -21.51
N ASP A 131 -7.79 -5.32 -22.52
CA ASP A 131 -9.18 -5.73 -22.46
C ASP A 131 -9.33 -7.14 -21.86
N ALA A 132 -9.49 -7.19 -20.55
CA ALA A 132 -9.86 -8.42 -19.88
C ALA A 132 -11.37 -8.69 -19.99
N VAL A 133 -12.19 -7.65 -20.05
CA VAL A 133 -13.65 -7.73 -20.23
C VAL A 133 -14.15 -6.57 -21.12
N ASP A 134 -15.28 -6.81 -21.82
CA ASP A 134 -15.86 -5.83 -22.75
C ASP A 134 -16.87 -4.89 -22.08
N PHE A 135 -17.30 -5.19 -20.86
CA PHE A 135 -18.37 -4.44 -20.16
C PHE A 135 -17.86 -3.31 -19.25
N VAL A 136 -16.54 -3.13 -19.10
CA VAL A 136 -15.94 -1.95 -18.46
C VAL A 136 -15.15 -1.16 -19.50
N GLN A 137 -15.02 0.17 -19.28
CA GLN A 137 -14.31 1.05 -20.21
C GLN A 137 -12.83 1.26 -19.81
N SER A 138 -12.30 0.41 -18.98
CA SER A 138 -10.92 0.45 -18.59
C SER A 138 -10.08 -0.45 -19.49
N GLN A 139 -8.86 -0.08 -19.76
CA GLN A 139 -7.88 -0.89 -20.50
C GLN A 139 -6.50 -0.76 -19.85
N THR A 140 -6.46 -0.52 -18.56
CA THR A 140 -5.23 -0.16 -17.85
C THR A 140 -5.14 -0.78 -16.47
N LEU A 141 -3.92 -0.99 -16.04
CA LEU A 141 -3.57 -1.32 -14.66
C LEU A 141 -3.07 -0.09 -13.87
N VAL A 142 -3.32 1.12 -14.35
CA VAL A 142 -2.86 2.36 -13.75
C VAL A 142 -4.01 3.11 -13.07
N ALA A 143 -3.87 3.40 -11.79
CA ALA A 143 -4.79 4.25 -11.06
C ALA A 143 -4.37 5.72 -11.17
N LEU A 144 -5.26 6.55 -11.72
CA LEU A 144 -5.11 8.00 -11.76
C LEU A 144 -5.89 8.61 -10.60
N SER A 145 -5.21 9.38 -9.75
CA SER A 145 -5.86 10.11 -8.66
C SER A 145 -5.95 11.60 -8.99
N GLN A 146 -6.94 12.27 -8.39
CA GLN A 146 -7.08 13.71 -8.51
C GLN A 146 -5.86 14.40 -7.86
N LEU A 147 -5.15 15.19 -8.66
CA LEU A 147 -4.02 15.96 -8.16
C LEU A 147 -4.51 17.14 -7.31
N ARG A 148 -4.04 17.22 -6.07
CA ARG A 148 -4.16 18.43 -5.24
C ARG A 148 -2.79 19.11 -5.19
N PRO A 149 -2.58 20.19 -5.97
CA PRO A 149 -1.30 20.88 -6.00
C PRO A 149 -0.85 21.32 -4.61
N GLY A 150 0.42 21.10 -4.27
CA GLY A 150 1.01 21.54 -3.00
C GLY A 150 0.74 20.65 -1.78
N ARG A 151 -0.06 19.57 -1.89
CA ARG A 151 -0.25 18.62 -0.79
C ARG A 151 0.83 17.53 -0.89
N LEU A 152 1.95 17.75 -0.19
CA LEU A 152 3.02 16.76 -0.08
C LEU A 152 2.96 15.95 1.22
N LEU A 153 2.50 16.57 2.33
CA LEU A 153 2.35 15.94 3.64
C LEU A 153 0.99 16.23 4.24
N ASP A 154 0.40 15.25 4.89
CA ASP A 154 -0.76 15.45 5.77
C ASP A 154 -0.36 15.78 7.20
N ALA A 155 -1.38 15.98 8.07
CA ALA A 155 -1.17 16.13 9.49
C ALA A 155 -0.53 14.85 10.06
N LEU A 156 0.38 15.02 11.03
CA LEU A 156 0.99 13.88 11.71
C LEU A 156 -0.07 13.14 12.54
N GLN A 157 -0.02 11.83 12.46
CA GLN A 157 -0.78 10.93 13.32
C GLN A 157 0.17 10.42 14.40
N ILE A 158 -0.11 10.71 15.66
CA ILE A 158 0.76 10.31 16.78
C ILE A 158 -0.07 9.42 17.71
N GLU A 159 0.35 8.17 17.85
CA GLU A 159 -0.42 7.19 18.61
C GLU A 159 0.48 6.23 19.39
N PRO A 160 0.31 6.16 20.71
CA PRO A 160 -0.45 7.08 21.55
C PRO A 160 0.24 8.46 21.65
N PRO A 161 -0.52 9.58 21.81
CA PRO A 161 0.08 10.92 21.95
C PRO A 161 0.74 11.14 23.33
N VAL A 162 0.43 10.29 24.30
CA VAL A 162 1.07 10.21 25.61
C VAL A 162 1.56 8.80 25.80
N PHE A 163 2.85 8.61 26.09
CA PHE A 163 3.43 7.30 26.31
C PHE A 163 4.42 7.31 27.49
N THR A 164 4.70 6.11 28.01
CA THR A 164 5.45 5.88 29.26
C THR A 164 6.59 4.91 29.03
N PRO A 165 7.75 5.36 28.52
CA PRO A 165 8.86 4.47 28.13
C PRO A 165 9.64 3.94 29.34
N ASN A 166 8.94 3.26 30.27
CA ASN A 166 9.48 2.72 31.51
C ASN A 166 9.92 1.24 31.41
N GLY A 167 9.60 0.59 30.27
CA GLY A 167 10.00 -0.80 30.00
C GLY A 167 9.07 -1.85 30.61
N ASP A 168 7.85 -1.49 31.01
CA ASP A 168 6.86 -2.43 31.55
C ASP A 168 6.03 -3.15 30.47
N GLY A 169 6.25 -2.82 29.22
CA GLY A 169 5.54 -3.37 28.06
C GLY A 169 4.22 -2.68 27.74
N ILE A 170 3.86 -1.61 28.45
CA ILE A 170 2.61 -0.88 28.26
C ILE A 170 2.92 0.57 27.84
N ASN A 171 2.54 0.93 26.62
CA ASN A 171 2.77 2.28 26.08
C ASN A 171 4.24 2.74 26.14
N ASP A 172 5.18 1.81 25.98
CA ASP A 172 6.63 2.12 25.98
C ASP A 172 7.10 2.88 24.76
N ASN A 173 6.26 2.95 23.71
CA ASN A 173 6.59 3.56 22.43
C ASN A 173 5.41 4.37 21.92
N THR A 174 5.72 5.34 21.05
CA THR A 174 4.73 6.04 20.24
C THR A 174 5.07 5.89 18.76
N ILE A 175 4.06 5.88 17.91
CA ILE A 175 4.20 5.81 16.45
C ILE A 175 3.86 7.17 15.87
N VAL A 176 4.78 7.71 15.07
CA VAL A 176 4.57 8.90 14.26
C VAL A 176 4.19 8.46 12.85
N GLY A 177 2.91 8.56 12.51
CA GLY A 177 2.37 8.28 11.18
C GLY A 177 2.45 9.52 10.29
N ILE A 178 2.93 9.32 9.06
CA ILE A 178 3.12 10.40 8.07
C ILE A 178 2.61 9.90 6.72
N ASP A 179 1.66 10.62 6.14
CA ASP A 179 1.20 10.38 4.77
C ASP A 179 1.92 11.33 3.82
N VAL A 180 2.69 10.77 2.90
CA VAL A 180 3.46 11.48 1.86
C VAL A 180 2.78 11.30 0.51
N PHE A 181 2.55 12.40 -0.22
CA PHE A 181 1.82 12.42 -1.48
C PHE A 181 2.65 12.97 -2.60
N GLN A 182 2.43 12.44 -3.82
CA GLN A 182 2.90 12.99 -5.10
C GLN A 182 4.42 13.19 -5.20
N VAL A 183 5.20 12.50 -4.39
CA VAL A 183 6.65 12.50 -4.45
C VAL A 183 7.11 11.35 -5.32
N ARG A 184 7.71 11.67 -6.47
CA ARG A 184 8.30 10.70 -7.39
C ARG A 184 9.78 10.55 -7.11
N GLY A 185 10.32 9.40 -7.42
CA GLY A 185 11.74 9.10 -7.26
C GLY A 185 11.98 7.97 -6.28
N SER A 186 13.23 7.58 -6.16
CA SER A 186 13.68 6.56 -5.23
C SER A 186 14.61 7.17 -4.18
N ASN A 187 14.61 6.59 -2.98
CA ASN A 187 15.51 6.97 -1.89
C ASN A 187 15.37 8.43 -1.40
N ALA A 188 14.13 8.96 -1.40
CA ALA A 188 13.90 10.25 -0.75
C ALA A 188 14.02 10.11 0.79
N ARG A 189 14.63 11.10 1.42
CA ARG A 189 14.71 11.18 2.88
C ARG A 189 13.39 11.73 3.42
N ILE A 190 12.76 10.98 4.29
CA ILE A 190 11.67 11.44 5.14
C ILE A 190 12.33 11.89 6.46
N GLY A 191 12.45 13.20 6.63
CA GLY A 191 13.02 13.79 7.83
C GLY A 191 12.02 13.72 8.97
N VAL A 192 12.37 13.08 10.09
CA VAL A 192 11.57 13.07 11.32
C VAL A 192 12.49 13.34 12.49
N GLU A 193 12.26 14.43 13.17
CA GLU A 193 13.12 14.88 14.27
C GLU A 193 12.26 15.26 15.48
N VAL A 194 12.75 14.92 16.66
CA VAL A 194 12.12 15.25 17.95
C VAL A 194 12.93 16.32 18.63
N PHE A 195 12.24 17.35 19.12
CA PHE A 195 12.81 18.51 19.81
C PHE A 195 12.19 18.66 21.20
N ASP A 196 12.96 19.15 22.15
CA ASP A 196 12.42 19.65 23.40
C ASP A 196 11.80 21.06 23.22
N LEU A 197 11.17 21.58 24.27
CA LEU A 197 10.54 22.91 24.24
C LEU A 197 11.55 24.08 24.17
N THR A 198 12.84 23.81 24.34
CA THR A 198 13.89 24.85 24.15
C THR A 198 14.31 24.93 22.67
N GLY A 199 13.84 23.99 21.83
CA GLY A 199 14.21 23.85 20.42
C GLY A 199 15.48 23.04 20.20
N ALA A 200 16.02 22.39 21.21
CA ALA A 200 17.14 21.47 21.05
C ALA A 200 16.65 20.14 20.47
N ARG A 201 17.34 19.65 19.43
CA ARG A 201 17.02 18.33 18.85
C ARG A 201 17.43 17.24 19.83
N VAL A 202 16.48 16.37 20.14
CA VAL A 202 16.63 15.25 21.07
C VAL A 202 16.91 13.97 20.31
N ARG A 203 16.18 13.74 19.19
CA ARG A 203 16.28 12.51 18.42
C ARG A 203 16.10 12.77 16.93
N ASP A 204 16.94 12.14 16.11
CA ASP A 204 16.74 12.02 14.65
C ASP A 204 16.20 10.62 14.35
N LEU A 205 14.96 10.57 13.85
CA LEU A 205 14.25 9.36 13.46
C LEU A 205 14.11 9.26 11.93
N SER A 206 14.79 10.12 11.19
CA SER A 206 14.68 10.20 9.74
C SER A 206 15.04 8.87 9.08
N GLN A 207 14.33 8.55 8.01
CA GLN A 207 14.57 7.33 7.24
C GLN A 207 14.59 7.61 5.74
N THR A 208 15.21 6.73 4.98
CA THR A 208 15.19 6.76 3.52
C THR A 208 14.17 5.73 3.04
N ALA A 209 13.23 6.16 2.22
CA ALA A 209 12.20 5.30 1.66
C ALA A 209 12.46 5.03 0.17
N PRO A 210 12.45 3.77 -0.28
CA PRO A 210 12.55 3.41 -1.70
C PRO A 210 11.41 4.01 -2.52
N SER A 211 10.20 4.06 -1.95
CA SER A 211 9.04 4.78 -2.47
C SER A 211 8.64 5.83 -1.44
N PRO A 212 8.87 7.12 -1.71
CA PRO A 212 8.56 8.16 -0.73
C PRO A 212 7.06 8.40 -0.57
N SER A 213 6.26 8.28 -1.64
CA SER A 213 4.81 8.41 -1.55
C SER A 213 4.20 7.18 -0.91
N GLY A 214 3.44 7.41 0.16
CA GLY A 214 2.83 6.35 0.94
C GLY A 214 2.60 6.74 2.39
N ARG A 215 2.12 5.78 3.18
CA ARG A 215 2.02 5.89 4.63
C ARG A 215 3.28 5.34 5.28
N HIS A 216 3.94 6.18 6.07
CA HIS A 216 5.13 5.83 6.83
C HIS A 216 4.81 5.84 8.31
N GLN A 217 5.28 4.82 9.03
CA GLN A 217 5.13 4.69 10.48
C GLN A 217 6.52 4.62 11.10
N ILE A 218 6.80 5.56 11.98
CA ILE A 218 8.12 5.73 12.60
C ILE A 218 7.95 5.61 14.10
N LEU A 219 8.60 4.63 14.68
CA LEU A 219 8.55 4.36 16.11
C LEU A 219 9.54 5.25 16.87
N TRP A 220 9.09 5.81 18.00
CA TRP A 220 9.97 6.44 18.98
C TRP A 220 9.80 5.79 20.36
N ASP A 221 10.91 5.36 20.91
CA ASP A 221 11.05 4.65 22.19
C ASP A 221 11.34 5.58 23.37
N GLY A 222 11.20 6.88 23.22
CA GLY A 222 11.48 7.87 24.26
C GLY A 222 12.97 8.05 24.57
N ARG A 223 13.87 7.64 23.66
CA ARG A 223 15.32 7.82 23.84
C ARG A 223 15.87 8.92 22.96
N ASP A 224 16.92 9.59 23.48
CA ASP A 224 17.70 10.57 22.74
C ASP A 224 18.64 9.88 21.72
N ASP A 225 19.39 10.68 20.93
CA ASP A 225 20.39 10.18 19.99
C ASP A 225 21.54 9.41 20.68
N GLY A 226 21.72 9.61 21.98
CA GLY A 226 22.70 8.88 22.81
C GLY A 226 22.14 7.59 23.43
N GLY A 227 20.87 7.24 23.16
CA GLY A 227 20.19 6.05 23.69
C GLY A 227 19.70 6.19 25.14
N ARG A 228 19.76 7.36 25.75
CA ARG A 228 19.27 7.63 27.12
C ARG A 228 17.81 8.02 27.09
N LEU A 229 17.03 7.56 28.07
CA LEU A 229 15.65 8.01 28.25
C LEU A 229 15.60 9.54 28.44
N VAL A 230 14.68 10.15 27.72
CA VAL A 230 14.44 11.60 27.81
C VAL A 230 13.67 11.93 29.10
N ALA A 231 13.75 13.15 29.59
CA ALA A 231 12.97 13.58 30.75
C ALA A 231 11.46 13.56 30.48
N PRO A 232 10.60 13.33 31.47
CA PRO A 232 9.17 13.55 31.33
C PRO A 232 8.87 14.97 30.86
N GLY A 233 7.96 15.12 29.91
CA GLY A 233 7.64 16.44 29.37
C GLY A 233 6.96 16.40 28.02
N ILE A 234 6.84 17.57 27.41
CA ILE A 234 6.28 17.76 26.07
C ILE A 234 7.44 17.89 25.08
N TYR A 235 7.31 17.18 23.98
CA TYR A 235 8.26 17.19 22.86
C TYR A 235 7.54 17.57 21.58
N VAL A 236 8.25 18.27 20.70
CA VAL A 236 7.76 18.65 19.38
C VAL A 236 8.37 17.67 18.38
N VAL A 237 7.55 16.95 17.65
CA VAL A 237 8.00 16.18 16.50
C VAL A 237 7.80 17.00 15.23
N ARG A 238 8.83 17.07 14.39
CA ARG A 238 8.80 17.70 13.09
C ARG A 238 9.04 16.65 12.01
N ALA A 239 8.10 16.52 11.09
CA ALA A 239 8.29 15.78 9.87
C ALA A 239 8.51 16.74 8.70
N ALA A 240 9.45 16.42 7.83
CA ALA A 240 9.79 17.19 6.65
C ALA A 240 10.10 16.28 5.47
N ILE A 241 9.72 16.70 4.28
CA ILE A 241 10.14 16.08 3.04
C ILE A 241 10.67 17.16 2.10
N ASP A 242 11.88 16.93 1.58
CA ASP A 242 12.51 17.78 0.58
C ASP A 242 12.56 16.99 -0.73
N VAL A 243 11.85 17.48 -1.73
CA VAL A 243 11.78 16.84 -3.05
C VAL A 243 12.83 17.43 -3.98
N ASP A 244 12.94 18.75 -3.95
CA ASP A 244 13.95 19.54 -4.69
C ASP A 244 14.13 20.92 -4.03
N ALA A 245 15.00 21.77 -4.59
CA ALA A 245 15.31 23.09 -4.04
C ALA A 245 14.08 24.05 -3.93
N SER A 246 12.97 23.73 -4.60
CA SER A 246 11.76 24.57 -4.67
C SER A 246 10.54 23.93 -4.02
N THR A 247 10.61 22.63 -3.69
CA THR A 247 9.44 21.85 -3.27
C THR A 247 9.76 21.11 -1.98
N SER A 248 9.31 21.68 -0.88
CA SER A 248 9.42 21.09 0.46
C SER A 248 8.11 21.22 1.21
N ALA A 249 7.88 20.33 2.16
CA ALA A 249 6.76 20.43 3.10
C ALA A 249 7.20 19.96 4.47
N GLN A 250 6.62 20.60 5.49
CA GLN A 250 6.83 20.18 6.87
C GLN A 250 5.52 20.17 7.67
N ARG A 251 5.47 19.33 8.69
CA ARG A 251 4.40 19.26 9.68
C ARG A 251 4.99 19.08 11.07
N THR A 252 4.28 19.55 12.06
CA THR A 252 4.67 19.40 13.48
C THR A 252 3.53 18.79 14.27
N GLY A 253 3.89 18.04 15.30
CA GLY A 253 2.97 17.46 16.27
C GLY A 253 3.56 17.49 17.67
N LEU A 254 2.76 17.16 18.68
CA LEU A 254 3.20 17.13 20.08
C LEU A 254 3.13 15.70 20.60
N ILE A 255 4.16 15.32 21.35
CA ILE A 255 4.26 14.05 22.05
C ILE A 255 4.48 14.35 23.53
N HIS A 256 3.79 13.62 24.39
CA HIS A 256 3.96 13.71 25.83
C HIS A 256 4.66 12.46 26.35
N VAL A 257 5.78 12.63 27.04
CA VAL A 257 6.47 11.57 27.76
C VAL A 257 6.10 11.68 29.24
N ALA A 258 5.61 10.59 29.83
CA ALA A 258 5.29 10.47 31.24
C ALA A 258 5.99 9.24 31.84
N TYR A 259 6.13 9.17 33.17
CA TYR A 259 6.64 8.00 33.90
C TYR A 259 5.75 7.73 35.10
#